data_49aab09361cece2c765fcbb8215176f8
#
_entry.id   49aab09361cece2c765fcbb8215176f8
#
_cell.length_a   1.000
_cell.length_b   1.000
_cell.length_c   1.000
_cell.angle_alpha   90.00
_cell.angle_beta   90.00
_cell.angle_gamma   90.00
#
_symmetry.space_group_name_H-M   'P 1'
#
loop_
_entity.id
_entity.type
_entity.pdbx_description
1 polymer ?
#
loop_
_entity_poly.entity_id
_entity_poly.type
_entity_poly.pdbx_seq_one_letter_code
_entity_poly.pdbx_strand_id
1 'polypeptide(L)'
;LFHDKQSLFDEIASIVALTHHENWDGTGYPGYIDIDSGQPLEKDKYGKAKPRKGEEIPIYGRIVALADVYDALSSKRVYKDAWDEDSVMSEIKALSGKKFDPELVDIFFESHDFLKSIKQRYPDIE
;
A
#
# COMPACT_ATOMS: atom_id res chain seq x y z
N LEU A 1 -14.24 19.30 12.92
CA LEU A 1 -15.24 19.19 11.88
C LEU A 1 -14.69 19.68 10.55
N PHE A 2 -14.77 18.86 9.53
CA PHE A 2 -14.26 19.21 8.21
C PHE A 2 -15.28 19.92 7.39
N HIS A 3 -14.92 21.08 6.93
CA HIS A 3 -15.78 21.92 6.15
C HIS A 3 -15.21 22.19 4.76
N ASP A 4 -13.97 21.78 4.51
CA ASP A 4 -13.35 22.01 3.23
C ASP A 4 -12.57 20.78 2.77
N LYS A 5 -12.21 20.78 1.48
CA LYS A 5 -11.53 19.65 0.86
C LYS A 5 -10.12 19.47 1.38
N GLN A 6 -9.47 20.54 1.81
CA GLN A 6 -8.10 20.46 2.29
C GLN A 6 -8.01 19.72 3.62
N SER A 7 -8.94 19.99 4.54
CA SER A 7 -8.97 19.28 5.82
C SER A 7 -9.21 17.79 5.64
N LEU A 8 -10.11 17.40 4.74
CA LEU A 8 -10.36 16.01 4.42
C LEU A 8 -9.13 15.37 3.78
N PHE A 9 -8.50 16.07 2.86
CA PHE A 9 -7.29 15.59 2.20
C PHE A 9 -6.16 15.38 3.20
N ASP A 10 -5.97 16.31 4.12
CA ASP A 10 -4.95 16.21 5.15
C ASP A 10 -5.21 15.01 6.07
N GLU A 11 -6.45 14.74 6.39
CA GLU A 11 -6.82 13.59 7.21
C GLU A 11 -6.47 12.28 6.49
N ILE A 12 -6.82 12.16 5.23
CA ILE A 12 -6.50 10.97 4.43
C ILE A 12 -4.98 10.81 4.32
N ALA A 13 -4.25 11.88 4.06
CA ALA A 13 -2.80 11.84 3.96
C ALA A 13 -2.16 11.36 5.26
N SER A 14 -2.69 11.79 6.39
CA SER A 14 -2.21 11.35 7.70
C SER A 14 -2.44 9.86 7.92
N ILE A 15 -3.62 9.38 7.53
CA ILE A 15 -3.95 7.95 7.63
C ILE A 15 -2.97 7.12 6.78
N VAL A 16 -2.72 7.56 5.56
CA VAL A 16 -1.78 6.86 4.65
C VAL A 16 -0.37 6.87 5.24
N ALA A 17 0.10 8.03 5.68
CA ALA A 17 1.45 8.16 6.24
C ALA A 17 1.64 7.21 7.43
N LEU A 18 0.62 7.06 8.25
CA LEU A 18 0.67 6.22 9.45
C LEU A 18 0.60 4.73 9.12
N THR A 19 -0.13 4.33 8.09
CA THR A 19 -0.53 2.93 7.94
C THR A 19 0.00 2.21 6.70
N HIS A 20 0.65 2.90 5.76
CA HIS A 20 1.05 2.25 4.50
C HIS A 20 2.25 1.30 4.64
N HIS A 21 2.94 1.29 5.79
CA HIS A 21 3.98 0.30 6.08
C HIS A 21 3.50 -0.88 6.90
N GLU A 22 2.22 -0.92 7.25
CA GLU A 22 1.63 -2.10 7.87
C GLU A 22 1.53 -3.21 6.82
N ASN A 23 1.64 -4.46 7.25
CA ASN A 23 1.49 -5.61 6.37
C ASN A 23 0.19 -6.34 6.68
N TRP A 24 -0.45 -6.86 5.64
CA TRP A 24 -1.72 -7.58 5.78
C TRP A 24 -1.64 -8.69 6.83
N ASP A 25 -0.51 -9.37 6.92
CA ASP A 25 -0.30 -10.48 7.86
C ASP A 25 0.07 -10.04 9.27
N GLY A 26 0.09 -8.75 9.55
CA GLY A 26 0.38 -8.24 10.88
C GLY A 26 1.86 -8.16 11.24
N THR A 27 2.74 -8.14 10.25
CA THR A 27 4.19 -8.09 10.48
C THR A 27 4.82 -6.73 10.20
N GLY A 28 3.99 -5.71 9.90
CA GLY A 28 4.48 -4.38 9.56
C GLY A 28 4.60 -3.45 10.76
N TYR A 29 4.64 -2.17 10.47
CA TYR A 29 4.82 -1.12 11.47
C TYR A 29 4.11 0.16 11.00
N PRO A 30 3.85 1.13 11.87
CA PRO A 30 4.27 1.22 13.27
C PRO A 30 3.33 0.52 14.25
N GLY A 31 2.18 0.02 13.82
CA GLY A 31 1.19 -0.56 14.70
C GLY A 31 0.30 0.49 15.37
N TYR A 32 -0.30 0.12 16.47
CA TYR A 32 -1.19 1.02 17.21
C TYR A 32 -0.37 1.94 18.11
N ILE A 33 -0.17 3.16 17.65
CA ILE A 33 0.60 4.17 18.38
C ILE A 33 -0.24 5.41 18.62
N ASP A 34 0.13 6.17 19.66
CA ASP A 34 -0.38 7.51 19.89
C ASP A 34 0.33 8.44 18.90
N ILE A 35 -0.44 9.14 18.07
CA ILE A 35 0.10 9.99 17.00
C ILE A 35 0.97 11.10 17.57
N ASP A 36 0.58 11.68 18.70
CA ASP A 36 1.30 12.83 19.24
C ASP A 36 2.62 12.46 19.90
N SER A 37 2.64 11.35 20.65
CA SER A 37 3.83 10.93 21.39
C SER A 37 4.66 9.88 20.68
N GLY A 38 4.07 9.16 19.72
CA GLY A 38 4.73 8.03 19.07
C GLY A 38 4.81 6.79 19.95
N GLN A 39 4.22 6.81 21.13
CA GLN A 39 4.29 5.69 22.04
C GLN A 39 3.22 4.65 21.73
N PRO A 40 3.50 3.35 21.97
CA PRO A 40 2.53 2.30 21.74
C PRO A 40 1.27 2.49 22.59
N LEU A 41 0.11 2.36 21.94
CA LEU A 41 -1.19 2.32 22.64
C LEU A 41 -1.41 0.95 23.28
N GLU A 42 -0.91 -0.09 22.63
CA GLU A 42 -0.97 -1.47 23.10
C GLU A 42 0.36 -2.13 22.76
N LYS A 43 1.00 -2.73 23.77
CA LYS A 43 2.31 -3.34 23.59
C LYS A 43 2.21 -4.85 23.39
N ASP A 44 3.08 -5.39 22.55
CA ASP A 44 3.25 -6.83 22.43
C ASP A 44 4.17 -7.35 23.55
N LYS A 45 4.48 -8.65 23.51
CA LYS A 45 5.33 -9.26 24.54
C LYS A 45 6.76 -8.74 24.56
N TYR A 46 7.17 -8.03 23.50
CA TYR A 46 8.51 -7.43 23.41
C TYR A 46 8.51 -5.94 23.75
N GLY A 47 7.38 -5.40 24.18
CA GLY A 47 7.27 -3.98 24.51
C GLY A 47 7.08 -3.07 23.31
N LYS A 48 6.88 -3.61 22.12
CA LYS A 48 6.64 -2.85 20.90
C LYS A 48 5.14 -2.69 20.67
N ALA A 49 4.79 -1.70 19.84
CA ALA A 49 3.40 -1.49 19.48
C ALA A 49 2.85 -2.73 18.76
N LYS A 50 1.63 -3.11 19.12
CA LYS A 50 0.95 -4.21 18.44
C LYS A 50 0.67 -3.81 17.00
N PRO A 51 1.09 -4.61 16.01
CA PRO A 51 0.84 -4.29 14.59
C PRO A 51 -0.64 -4.37 14.24
N ARG A 52 -1.03 -3.64 13.20
CA ARG A 52 -2.35 -3.79 12.58
C ARG A 52 -2.30 -4.99 11.65
N LYS A 53 -3.42 -5.70 11.53
CA LYS A 53 -3.50 -6.89 10.72
C LYS A 53 -4.81 -6.90 9.92
N GLY A 54 -4.73 -7.29 8.67
CA GLY A 54 -5.92 -7.44 7.83
C GLY A 54 -6.69 -6.14 7.70
N GLU A 55 -7.98 -6.21 7.90
CA GLU A 55 -8.87 -5.06 7.75
C GLU A 55 -8.70 -4.00 8.85
N GLU A 56 -7.91 -4.28 9.88
CA GLU A 56 -7.51 -3.27 10.86
C GLU A 56 -6.68 -2.17 10.20
N ILE A 57 -6.05 -2.47 9.07
CA ILE A 57 -5.32 -1.48 8.28
C ILE A 57 -6.34 -0.70 7.46
N PRO A 58 -6.42 0.64 7.60
CA PRO A 58 -7.34 1.42 6.80
C PRO A 58 -7.15 1.17 5.31
N ILE A 59 -8.26 1.21 4.56
CA ILE A 59 -8.23 0.90 3.12
C ILE A 59 -7.23 1.77 2.35
N TYR A 60 -7.13 3.04 2.70
CA TYR A 60 -6.19 3.94 2.03
C TYR A 60 -4.73 3.51 2.24
N GLY A 61 -4.39 3.03 3.43
CA GLY A 61 -3.06 2.49 3.71
C GLY A 61 -2.78 1.23 2.91
N ARG A 62 -3.79 0.36 2.79
CA ARG A 62 -3.66 -0.88 1.99
C ARG A 62 -3.45 -0.60 0.51
N ILE A 63 -4.16 0.38 -0.02
CA ILE A 63 -4.03 0.77 -1.44
C ILE A 63 -2.64 1.34 -1.71
N VAL A 64 -2.19 2.26 -0.86
CA VAL A 64 -0.90 2.91 -1.06
C VAL A 64 0.26 1.93 -0.89
N ALA A 65 0.15 0.98 0.03
CA ALA A 65 1.16 -0.06 0.20
C ALA A 65 1.41 -0.82 -1.10
N LEU A 66 0.35 -1.18 -1.81
CA LEU A 66 0.45 -1.87 -3.09
C LEU A 66 1.02 -0.95 -4.18
N ALA A 67 0.51 0.28 -4.25
CA ALA A 67 0.95 1.26 -5.25
C ALA A 67 2.44 1.59 -5.09
N ASP A 68 2.91 1.73 -3.86
CA ASP A 68 4.32 2.07 -3.60
C ASP A 68 5.26 0.97 -4.06
N VAL A 69 4.92 -0.28 -3.81
CA VAL A 69 5.76 -1.41 -4.25
C VAL A 69 5.75 -1.51 -5.77
N TYR A 70 4.58 -1.38 -6.39
CA TYR A 70 4.48 -1.40 -7.85
C TYR A 70 5.35 -0.30 -8.45
N ASP A 71 5.24 0.92 -7.95
CA ASP A 71 6.03 2.05 -8.44
C ASP A 71 7.53 1.82 -8.23
N ALA A 72 7.91 1.35 -7.06
CA ALA A 72 9.32 1.13 -6.74
C ALA A 72 9.97 0.09 -7.65
N LEU A 73 9.25 -0.97 -7.99
CA LEU A 73 9.76 -2.04 -8.84
C LEU A 73 9.69 -1.67 -10.33
N SER A 74 8.66 -0.94 -10.73
CA SER A 74 8.40 -0.60 -12.13
C SER A 74 9.22 0.58 -12.63
N SER A 75 9.73 1.42 -11.73
CA SER A 75 10.40 2.66 -12.09
C SER A 75 11.91 2.53 -12.00
N LYS A 76 12.59 3.09 -13.01
CA LYS A 76 14.05 3.18 -12.98
C LYS A 76 14.46 4.23 -11.94
N ARG A 77 15.42 3.85 -11.12
CA ARG A 77 16.00 4.74 -10.10
C ARG A 77 17.46 4.99 -10.39
N VAL A 78 18.04 6.01 -9.78
CA VAL A 78 19.45 6.35 -9.96
C VAL A 78 20.36 5.16 -9.65
N TYR A 79 19.98 4.34 -8.69
CA TYR A 79 20.81 3.24 -8.19
C TYR A 79 20.36 1.86 -8.67
N LYS A 80 19.32 1.79 -9.49
CA LYS A 80 18.85 0.49 -10.01
C LYS A 80 17.99 0.66 -11.27
N ASP A 81 17.93 -0.38 -12.08
CA ASP A 81 17.05 -0.44 -13.23
C ASP A 81 15.65 -0.88 -12.81
N ALA A 82 14.67 -0.55 -13.63
CA ALA A 82 13.31 -1.04 -13.45
C ALA A 82 13.26 -2.53 -13.74
N TRP A 83 12.40 -3.25 -13.00
CA TRP A 83 12.09 -4.63 -13.30
C TRP A 83 11.21 -4.70 -14.54
N ASP A 84 11.26 -5.83 -15.25
CA ASP A 84 10.29 -6.07 -16.31
C ASP A 84 8.88 -6.28 -15.72
N GLU A 85 7.87 -6.06 -16.57
CA GLU A 85 6.48 -6.09 -16.11
C GLU A 85 6.08 -7.44 -15.51
N ASP A 86 6.48 -8.54 -16.17
CA ASP A 86 6.11 -9.88 -15.68
C ASP A 86 6.71 -10.17 -14.32
N SER A 87 7.94 -9.74 -14.09
CA SER A 87 8.60 -9.91 -12.78
C SER A 87 7.91 -9.09 -11.70
N VAL A 88 7.51 -7.85 -12.02
CA VAL A 88 6.77 -7.01 -11.09
C VAL A 88 5.46 -7.67 -10.70
N MET A 89 4.70 -8.14 -11.68
CA MET A 89 3.41 -8.76 -11.44
C MET A 89 3.54 -10.05 -10.63
N SER A 90 4.58 -10.85 -10.90
CA SER A 90 4.85 -12.05 -10.12
C SER A 90 5.16 -11.76 -8.66
N GLU A 91 5.93 -10.70 -8.41
CA GLU A 91 6.26 -10.30 -7.05
C GLU A 91 5.02 -9.84 -6.28
N ILE A 92 4.19 -9.01 -6.92
CA ILE A 92 2.95 -8.54 -6.30
C ILE A 92 2.05 -9.71 -5.95
N LYS A 93 1.92 -10.68 -6.86
CA LYS A 93 1.12 -11.87 -6.61
C LYS A 93 1.68 -12.69 -5.44
N ALA A 94 3.00 -12.83 -5.36
CA ALA A 94 3.66 -13.56 -4.28
C ALA A 94 3.43 -12.91 -2.91
N LEU A 95 3.24 -11.60 -2.87
CA LEU A 95 3.01 -10.85 -1.64
C LEU A 95 1.54 -10.75 -1.24
N SER A 96 0.63 -11.28 -2.08
CA SER A 96 -0.79 -11.34 -1.75
C SER A 96 -1.03 -12.14 -0.47
N GLY A 97 -1.76 -11.58 0.47
CA GLY A 97 -2.01 -12.21 1.76
C GLY A 97 -0.87 -12.08 2.76
N LYS A 98 0.29 -11.61 2.34
CA LYS A 98 1.44 -11.36 3.21
C LYS A 98 1.56 -9.86 3.48
N LYS A 99 2.03 -9.13 2.50
CA LYS A 99 2.13 -7.68 2.58
C LYS A 99 0.84 -7.00 2.16
N PHE A 100 0.17 -7.54 1.16
CA PHE A 100 -0.98 -6.92 0.52
C PHE A 100 -2.28 -7.65 0.81
N ASP A 101 -3.36 -6.87 0.89
CA ASP A 101 -4.73 -7.36 0.91
C ASP A 101 -5.01 -8.19 -0.35
N PRO A 102 -5.37 -9.48 -0.22
CA PRO A 102 -5.59 -10.33 -1.40
C PRO A 102 -6.68 -9.80 -2.33
N GLU A 103 -7.73 -9.20 -1.80
CA GLU A 103 -8.81 -8.64 -2.61
C GLU A 103 -8.29 -7.48 -3.47
N LEU A 104 -7.44 -6.63 -2.90
CA LEU A 104 -6.84 -5.52 -3.65
C LEU A 104 -5.89 -6.03 -4.72
N VAL A 105 -5.15 -7.10 -4.45
CA VAL A 105 -4.29 -7.71 -5.47
C VAL A 105 -5.12 -8.22 -6.64
N ASP A 106 -6.23 -8.89 -6.37
CA ASP A 106 -7.13 -9.36 -7.42
C ASP A 106 -7.67 -8.20 -8.27
N ILE A 107 -8.11 -7.14 -7.62
CA ILE A 107 -8.59 -5.94 -8.31
C ILE A 107 -7.47 -5.31 -9.15
N PHE A 108 -6.27 -5.26 -8.60
CA PHE A 108 -5.11 -4.72 -9.30
C PHE A 108 -4.82 -5.49 -10.59
N PHE A 109 -4.84 -6.82 -10.53
CA PHE A 109 -4.62 -7.65 -11.72
C PHE A 109 -5.70 -7.45 -12.76
N GLU A 110 -6.97 -7.39 -12.35
CA GLU A 110 -8.08 -7.12 -13.26
C GLU A 110 -7.93 -5.76 -13.93
N SER A 111 -7.58 -4.73 -13.16
CA SER A 111 -7.37 -3.38 -13.68
C SER A 111 -6.18 -3.29 -14.62
N HIS A 112 -5.11 -4.02 -14.31
CA HIS A 112 -3.92 -4.06 -15.14
C HIS A 112 -4.23 -4.67 -16.50
N ASP A 113 -4.97 -5.78 -16.53
CA ASP A 113 -5.37 -6.43 -17.76
C ASP A 113 -6.27 -5.51 -18.61
N PHE A 114 -7.18 -4.80 -17.95
CA PHE A 114 -8.05 -3.84 -18.61
C PHE A 114 -7.26 -2.70 -19.24
N LEU A 115 -6.31 -2.13 -18.49
CA LEU A 115 -5.46 -1.04 -19.00
C LEU A 115 -4.60 -1.51 -20.16
N LYS A 116 -4.08 -2.72 -20.11
CA LYS A 116 -3.31 -3.32 -21.20
C LYS A 116 -4.16 -3.45 -22.45
N SER A 117 -5.39 -3.90 -22.30
CA SER A 117 -6.35 -4.01 -23.41
C SER A 117 -6.62 -2.64 -24.05
N ILE A 118 -6.78 -1.59 -23.25
CA ILE A 118 -6.98 -0.23 -23.75
C ILE A 118 -5.76 0.25 -24.53
N LYS A 119 -4.56 0.02 -24.01
CA LYS A 119 -3.32 0.43 -24.70
C LYS A 119 -3.14 -0.27 -26.02
N GLN A 120 -3.54 -1.53 -26.12
CA GLN A 120 -3.48 -2.27 -27.39
C GLN A 120 -4.46 -1.69 -28.40
N ARG A 121 -5.64 -1.27 -27.96
CA ARG A 121 -6.67 -0.68 -28.83
C ARG A 121 -6.33 0.76 -29.22
N TYR A 122 -5.69 1.51 -28.32
CA TYR A 122 -5.35 2.91 -28.51
C TYR A 122 -3.88 3.13 -28.20
N PRO A 123 -2.96 2.77 -29.13
CA PRO A 123 -1.51 2.78 -28.84
C PRO A 123 -0.93 4.14 -28.46
N ASP A 124 -1.63 5.23 -28.77
CA ASP A 124 -1.16 6.59 -28.49
C ASP A 124 -1.48 7.06 -27.07
N ILE A 125 -2.16 6.24 -26.28
CA ILE A 125 -2.47 6.55 -24.87
C ILE A 125 -1.29 6.13 -24.02
N GLU A 126 -0.84 7.03 -23.15
CA GLU A 126 0.20 6.77 -22.18
C GLU A 126 -0.32 6.53 -20.78
#